data_d971bcab38cb558971474367d4d5d745
#
_entry.id   d971bcab38cb558971474367d4d5d745
#
_cell.length_a   1.000
_cell.length_b   1.000
_cell.length_c   1.000
_cell.angle_alpha   90.00
_cell.angle_beta   90.00
_cell.angle_gamma   90.00
#
_symmetry.space_group_name_H-M   'P 1'
#
loop_
_entity.id
_entity.type
_entity.pdbx_description
1 polymer ?
#
loop_
_entity_poly.entity_id
_entity_poly.type
_entity_poly.pdbx_seq_one_letter_code
_entity_poly.pdbx_strand_id
1 'polypeptide(L)'
;MNNFDFHSPASVADATKALGAGDDGCYLAGGQSLLPAMKTGLSMPTDLVGLDKIAQLKGICTSAPGAGRPALHIGAMTTHAAVAANADVIRLIPALARLADGIGDSAVRARGTLGGSLGLNDPAACYPAGVLGLGASITTDRRSIAADDFFKGLYETALEPGELITEVIFPIPEKAAWMKFKQPASRFSMVGVFVSKGPAGVRVAVTGAGHFAFRARALEAALEKQWSPASCDGVAIAPAGLNADIHASAAYRAHLITVLAKRAVAQTV
;
A
#
# COMPACT_ATOMS: atom_id res chain seq x y z
N MET A 1 -25.54 -9.85 -8.08
CA MET A 1 -24.95 -9.96 -6.76
C MET A 1 -25.62 -11.14 -6.08
N ASN A 2 -24.89 -12.12 -5.60
CA ASN A 2 -25.46 -13.25 -4.87
C ASN A 2 -26.01 -12.82 -3.52
N ASN A 3 -26.83 -13.66 -2.90
CA ASN A 3 -27.24 -13.48 -1.51
C ASN A 3 -26.01 -13.74 -0.61
N PHE A 4 -25.88 -12.96 0.43
CA PHE A 4 -24.85 -13.10 1.46
C PHE A 4 -25.44 -12.67 2.80
N ASP A 5 -24.87 -13.21 3.88
CA ASP A 5 -25.15 -12.76 5.23
C ASP A 5 -24.20 -11.60 5.59
N PHE A 6 -24.78 -10.52 6.15
CA PHE A 6 -24.00 -9.34 6.54
C PHE A 6 -23.84 -9.26 8.04
N HIS A 7 -22.58 -9.27 8.50
CA HIS A 7 -22.17 -9.12 9.89
C HIS A 7 -21.57 -7.74 10.13
N SER A 8 -21.89 -7.11 11.25
CA SER A 8 -21.42 -5.76 11.61
C SER A 8 -20.86 -5.73 13.04
N PRO A 9 -19.71 -6.39 13.27
CA PRO A 9 -19.08 -6.49 14.58
C PRO A 9 -18.53 -5.14 15.05
N ALA A 10 -18.38 -4.99 16.39
CA ALA A 10 -17.79 -3.80 17.01
C ALA A 10 -16.37 -4.04 17.52
N SER A 11 -15.86 -5.27 17.46
CA SER A 11 -14.50 -5.62 17.86
C SER A 11 -13.80 -6.50 16.82
N VAL A 12 -12.47 -6.54 16.85
CA VAL A 12 -11.65 -7.43 16.00
C VAL A 12 -11.97 -8.89 16.32
N ALA A 13 -12.08 -9.25 17.58
CA ALA A 13 -12.39 -10.62 18.00
C ALA A 13 -13.75 -11.10 17.47
N ASP A 14 -14.78 -10.24 17.51
CA ASP A 14 -16.09 -10.58 16.93
C ASP A 14 -16.04 -10.67 15.41
N ALA A 15 -15.22 -9.83 14.75
CA ALA A 15 -15.04 -9.86 13.30
C ALA A 15 -14.39 -11.17 12.83
N THR A 16 -13.30 -11.58 13.49
CA THR A 16 -12.62 -12.84 13.17
C THR A 16 -13.49 -14.06 13.46
N LYS A 17 -14.28 -14.01 14.55
CA LYS A 17 -15.23 -15.06 14.86
C LYS A 17 -16.36 -15.15 13.83
N ALA A 18 -16.92 -14.00 13.40
CA ALA A 18 -17.98 -13.97 12.39
C ALA A 18 -17.49 -14.51 11.04
N LEU A 19 -16.26 -14.17 10.63
CA LEU A 19 -15.66 -14.69 9.41
C LEU A 19 -15.43 -16.20 9.45
N GLY A 20 -14.99 -16.73 10.58
CA GLY A 20 -14.72 -18.16 10.77
C GLY A 20 -15.98 -19.03 10.87
N ALA A 21 -17.18 -18.43 10.91
CA ALA A 21 -18.45 -19.14 10.95
C ALA A 21 -19.00 -19.50 9.56
N GLY A 22 -18.50 -18.87 8.49
CA GLY A 22 -18.91 -19.07 7.10
C GLY A 22 -17.89 -19.87 6.29
N ASP A 23 -18.37 -20.56 5.25
CA ASP A 23 -17.51 -21.37 4.36
C ASP A 23 -16.67 -20.50 3.40
N ASP A 24 -17.18 -19.31 3.02
CA ASP A 24 -16.53 -18.37 2.09
C ASP A 24 -16.78 -16.93 2.55
N GLY A 25 -16.20 -16.59 3.69
CA GLY A 25 -16.34 -15.28 4.31
C GLY A 25 -15.32 -14.26 3.79
N CYS A 26 -15.72 -12.99 3.73
CA CYS A 26 -14.86 -11.89 3.30
C CYS A 26 -15.01 -10.66 4.20
N TYR A 27 -13.88 -10.01 4.54
CA TYR A 27 -13.90 -8.73 5.24
C TYR A 27 -14.26 -7.59 4.28
N LEU A 28 -15.21 -6.77 4.68
CA LEU A 28 -15.55 -5.53 3.99
C LEU A 28 -14.93 -4.32 4.69
N ALA A 29 -13.87 -3.78 4.10
CA ALA A 29 -13.27 -2.53 4.51
C ALA A 29 -13.96 -1.32 3.81
N GLY A 30 -13.26 -0.58 2.95
CA GLY A 30 -13.82 0.55 2.20
C GLY A 30 -14.75 0.19 1.05
N GLY A 31 -14.78 -1.06 0.63
CA GLY A 31 -15.65 -1.59 -0.44
C GLY A 31 -15.32 -1.14 -1.87
N GLN A 32 -14.21 -0.44 -2.09
CA GLN A 32 -13.89 0.18 -3.39
C GLN A 32 -13.38 -0.81 -4.46
N SER A 33 -13.03 -2.03 -4.05
CA SER A 33 -12.66 -3.13 -4.96
C SER A 33 -13.63 -4.30 -4.81
N LEU A 34 -13.93 -4.72 -3.58
CA LEU A 34 -14.78 -5.88 -3.31
C LEU A 34 -16.20 -5.69 -3.86
N LEU A 35 -16.86 -4.56 -3.57
CA LEU A 35 -18.24 -4.35 -4.02
C LEU A 35 -18.37 -4.27 -5.57
N PRO A 36 -17.48 -3.61 -6.33
CA PRO A 36 -17.42 -3.74 -7.77
C PRO A 36 -17.23 -5.18 -8.25
N ALA A 37 -16.33 -5.96 -7.66
CA ALA A 37 -16.10 -7.36 -7.98
C ALA A 37 -17.36 -8.21 -7.72
N MET A 38 -18.05 -8.00 -6.60
CA MET A 38 -19.32 -8.66 -6.29
C MET A 38 -20.43 -8.30 -7.30
N LYS A 39 -20.51 -7.03 -7.73
CA LYS A 39 -21.50 -6.58 -8.73
C LYS A 39 -21.29 -7.23 -10.09
N THR A 40 -20.04 -7.53 -10.47
CA THR A 40 -19.69 -8.19 -11.74
C THR A 40 -19.62 -9.72 -11.62
N GLY A 41 -19.84 -10.29 -10.42
CA GLY A 41 -19.79 -11.73 -10.20
C GLY A 41 -18.37 -12.30 -10.11
N LEU A 42 -17.35 -11.45 -10.02
CA LEU A 42 -15.95 -11.87 -9.84
C LEU A 42 -15.62 -12.29 -8.39
N SER A 43 -16.45 -11.89 -7.43
CA SER A 43 -16.38 -12.31 -6.04
C SER A 43 -17.80 -12.59 -5.53
N MET A 44 -18.01 -13.71 -4.86
CA MET A 44 -19.35 -14.17 -4.45
C MET A 44 -19.30 -14.73 -3.02
N PRO A 45 -18.85 -13.94 -2.01
CA PRO A 45 -18.78 -14.44 -0.64
C PRO A 45 -20.18 -14.81 -0.11
N THR A 46 -20.25 -15.81 0.76
CA THR A 46 -21.45 -16.19 1.49
C THR A 46 -21.67 -15.29 2.71
N ASP A 47 -20.56 -14.82 3.30
CA ASP A 47 -20.57 -13.98 4.49
C ASP A 47 -19.74 -12.72 4.26
N LEU A 48 -20.30 -11.56 4.60
CA LEU A 48 -19.65 -10.28 4.45
C LEU A 48 -19.52 -9.61 5.84
N VAL A 49 -18.29 -9.49 6.33
CA VAL A 49 -18.00 -8.96 7.66
C VAL A 49 -17.55 -7.51 7.54
N GLY A 50 -18.43 -6.56 7.86
CA GLY A 50 -18.15 -5.13 7.82
C GLY A 50 -17.25 -4.68 8.98
N LEU A 51 -16.16 -3.97 8.66
CA LEU A 51 -15.18 -3.50 9.64
C LEU A 51 -15.41 -2.06 10.10
N ASP A 52 -16.44 -1.40 9.56
CA ASP A 52 -16.66 0.05 9.73
C ASP A 52 -17.00 0.48 11.16
N LYS A 53 -17.55 -0.42 12.00
CA LYS A 53 -17.87 -0.14 13.39
C LYS A 53 -16.73 -0.38 14.38
N ILE A 54 -15.62 -0.99 13.94
CA ILE A 54 -14.48 -1.31 14.79
C ILE A 54 -13.59 -0.08 14.95
N ALA A 55 -13.78 0.66 16.04
CA ALA A 55 -13.08 1.93 16.29
C ALA A 55 -11.56 1.76 16.37
N GLN A 56 -11.08 0.66 16.97
CA GLN A 56 -9.66 0.36 17.14
C GLN A 56 -8.87 0.19 15.81
N LEU A 57 -9.56 -0.06 14.70
CA LEU A 57 -8.94 -0.14 13.39
C LEU A 57 -8.77 1.23 12.71
N LYS A 58 -9.18 2.33 13.36
CA LYS A 58 -9.16 3.68 12.79
C LYS A 58 -8.20 4.57 13.55
N GLY A 59 -7.73 5.60 12.87
CA GLY A 59 -6.94 6.64 13.48
C GLY A 59 -5.47 6.61 13.06
N ILE A 60 -4.81 7.70 13.43
CA ILE A 60 -3.40 7.94 13.14
C ILE A 60 -2.78 8.51 14.42
N CYS A 61 -1.68 7.93 14.87
CA CYS A 61 -0.92 8.43 16.01
C CYS A 61 0.57 8.24 15.79
N THR A 62 1.36 8.96 16.57
CA THR A 62 2.82 8.77 16.63
C THR A 62 3.20 7.91 17.81
N SER A 63 4.34 7.22 17.74
CA SER A 63 4.89 6.48 18.89
C SER A 63 5.00 7.39 20.11
N ALA A 64 4.71 6.84 21.30
CA ALA A 64 4.87 7.56 22.55
C ALA A 64 6.34 7.99 22.76
N PRO A 65 6.60 9.15 23.40
CA PRO A 65 7.96 9.55 23.76
C PRO A 65 8.63 8.45 24.60
N GLY A 66 9.85 8.07 24.20
CA GLY A 66 10.60 7.01 24.89
C GLY A 66 10.31 5.57 24.46
N ALA A 67 9.34 5.34 23.56
CA ALA A 67 8.98 4.01 23.05
C ALA A 67 9.90 3.51 21.91
N GLY A 68 11.16 3.90 21.90
CA GLY A 68 12.12 3.52 20.86
C GLY A 68 12.18 4.53 19.71
N ARG A 69 12.36 4.04 18.46
CA ARG A 69 12.44 4.94 17.29
C ARG A 69 11.06 5.54 16.97
N PRO A 70 11.01 6.84 16.65
CA PRO A 70 9.76 7.48 16.25
C PRO A 70 9.14 6.78 15.04
N ALA A 71 7.85 6.50 15.12
CA ALA A 71 7.08 5.88 14.06
C ALA A 71 5.68 6.49 13.97
N LEU A 72 5.08 6.37 12.80
CA LEU A 72 3.69 6.74 12.55
C LEU A 72 2.85 5.47 12.47
N HIS A 73 1.84 5.38 13.32
CA HIS A 73 0.90 4.28 13.41
C HIS A 73 -0.39 4.66 12.69
N ILE A 74 -0.84 3.85 11.74
CA ILE A 74 -2.06 4.11 10.98
C ILE A 74 -2.95 2.87 11.02
N GLY A 75 -4.13 2.99 11.63
CA GLY A 75 -5.11 1.91 11.70
C GLY A 75 -5.58 1.47 10.31
N ALA A 76 -5.82 0.17 10.13
CA ALA A 76 -6.14 -0.44 8.83
C ALA A 76 -7.39 0.14 8.16
N MET A 77 -8.38 0.59 8.94
CA MET A 77 -9.62 1.20 8.45
C MET A 77 -9.52 2.72 8.25
N THR A 78 -8.34 3.31 8.42
CA THR A 78 -8.12 4.73 8.11
C THR A 78 -8.25 4.95 6.61
N THR A 79 -9.12 5.89 6.21
CA THR A 79 -9.40 6.16 4.80
C THR A 79 -8.24 6.88 4.12
N HIS A 80 -8.14 6.74 2.79
CA HIS A 80 -7.13 7.46 2.01
C HIS A 80 -7.22 8.97 2.21
N ALA A 81 -8.44 9.52 2.28
CA ALA A 81 -8.66 10.95 2.55
C ALA A 81 -8.13 11.35 3.93
N ALA A 82 -8.35 10.53 4.96
CA ALA A 82 -7.84 10.80 6.30
C ALA A 82 -6.31 10.76 6.36
N VAL A 83 -5.66 9.81 5.69
CA VAL A 83 -4.19 9.74 5.59
C VAL A 83 -3.64 10.97 4.87
N ALA A 84 -4.26 11.35 3.74
CA ALA A 84 -3.81 12.50 2.93
C ALA A 84 -3.90 13.84 3.66
N ALA A 85 -4.93 14.02 4.51
CA ALA A 85 -5.22 15.29 5.18
C ALA A 85 -4.67 15.38 6.62
N ASN A 86 -4.12 14.30 7.16
CA ASN A 86 -3.66 14.28 8.54
C ASN A 86 -2.38 15.10 8.72
N ALA A 87 -2.36 15.99 9.72
CA ALA A 87 -1.25 16.91 9.97
C ALA A 87 0.06 16.20 10.31
N ASP A 88 0.02 15.10 11.08
CA ASP A 88 1.22 14.33 11.42
C ASP A 88 1.76 13.56 10.21
N VAL A 89 0.91 13.01 9.34
CA VAL A 89 1.35 12.38 8.08
C VAL A 89 2.03 13.41 7.18
N ILE A 90 1.41 14.58 7.01
CA ILE A 90 1.95 15.68 6.19
C ILE A 90 3.29 16.17 6.75
N ARG A 91 3.41 16.29 8.05
CA ARG A 91 4.61 16.78 8.74
C ARG A 91 5.75 15.75 8.74
N LEU A 92 5.44 14.48 9.04
CA LEU A 92 6.45 13.44 9.28
C LEU A 92 6.81 12.65 8.02
N ILE A 93 5.83 12.36 7.16
CA ILE A 93 6.02 11.58 5.93
C ILE A 93 5.20 12.20 4.79
N PRO A 94 5.53 13.43 4.35
CA PRO A 94 4.74 14.14 3.32
C PRO A 94 4.60 13.34 2.01
N ALA A 95 5.55 12.45 1.71
CA ALA A 95 5.46 11.54 0.57
C ALA A 95 4.29 10.55 0.69
N LEU A 96 3.97 10.08 1.91
CA LEU A 96 2.85 9.18 2.17
C LEU A 96 1.51 9.92 2.03
N ALA A 97 1.42 11.17 2.50
CA ALA A 97 0.24 12.01 2.30
C ALA A 97 -0.04 12.23 0.80
N ARG A 98 0.99 12.58 0.01
CA ARG A 98 0.90 12.74 -1.45
C ARG A 98 0.54 11.44 -2.16
N LEU A 99 1.06 10.30 -1.70
CA LEU A 99 0.69 8.99 -2.22
C LEU A 99 -0.81 8.76 -2.02
N ALA A 100 -1.32 8.95 -0.80
CA ALA A 100 -2.72 8.75 -0.46
C ALA A 100 -3.65 9.68 -1.25
N ASP A 101 -3.28 10.96 -1.39
CA ASP A 101 -4.05 11.95 -2.17
C ASP A 101 -4.11 11.60 -3.68
N GLY A 102 -3.08 10.91 -4.19
CA GLY A 102 -3.01 10.44 -5.58
C GLY A 102 -3.84 9.19 -5.88
N ILE A 103 -4.57 8.60 -4.93
CA ILE A 103 -5.38 7.39 -5.14
C ILE A 103 -6.77 7.76 -5.66
N GLY A 104 -7.17 7.17 -6.78
CA GLY A 104 -8.51 7.31 -7.33
C GLY A 104 -8.99 8.77 -7.44
N ASP A 105 -10.26 8.96 -7.16
CA ASP A 105 -10.90 10.27 -7.00
C ASP A 105 -11.30 10.53 -5.53
N SER A 106 -11.98 11.63 -5.25
CA SER A 106 -12.40 12.00 -3.90
C SER A 106 -13.41 11.01 -3.31
N ALA A 107 -14.30 10.43 -4.12
CA ALA A 107 -15.28 9.45 -3.66
C ALA A 107 -14.59 8.13 -3.26
N VAL A 108 -13.62 7.67 -4.06
CA VAL A 108 -12.78 6.52 -3.72
C VAL A 108 -12.00 6.79 -2.44
N ARG A 109 -11.34 7.95 -2.32
CA ARG A 109 -10.54 8.28 -1.13
C ARG A 109 -11.36 8.42 0.15
N ALA A 110 -12.60 8.85 0.05
CA ALA A 110 -13.51 8.97 1.20
C ALA A 110 -13.88 7.60 1.82
N ARG A 111 -13.79 6.52 1.07
CA ARG A 111 -14.19 5.17 1.48
C ARG A 111 -13.03 4.18 1.54
N GLY A 112 -12.17 4.16 0.51
CA GLY A 112 -11.03 3.25 0.43
C GLY A 112 -10.09 3.42 1.62
N THR A 113 -9.53 2.32 2.13
CA THR A 113 -8.75 2.27 3.36
C THR A 113 -7.34 1.72 3.13
N LEU A 114 -6.42 2.05 4.03
CA LEU A 114 -5.04 1.54 4.00
C LEU A 114 -5.02 0.00 4.02
N GLY A 115 -5.65 -0.61 5.03
CA GLY A 115 -5.66 -2.07 5.19
C GLY A 115 -6.35 -2.79 4.05
N GLY A 116 -7.48 -2.24 3.54
CA GLY A 116 -8.17 -2.82 2.38
C GLY A 116 -7.31 -2.82 1.11
N SER A 117 -6.51 -1.76 0.89
CA SER A 117 -5.57 -1.71 -0.22
C SER A 117 -4.43 -2.73 -0.10
N LEU A 118 -3.90 -2.92 1.12
CA LEU A 118 -2.82 -3.88 1.38
C LEU A 118 -3.31 -5.33 1.32
N GLY A 119 -4.46 -5.62 1.93
CA GLY A 119 -5.03 -6.98 1.95
C GLY A 119 -5.43 -7.46 0.55
N LEU A 120 -5.88 -6.56 -0.33
CA LEU A 120 -6.17 -6.90 -1.72
C LEU A 120 -4.89 -7.15 -2.54
N ASN A 121 -3.82 -6.41 -2.26
CA ASN A 121 -2.57 -6.46 -3.02
C ASN A 121 -2.74 -6.34 -4.55
N ASP A 122 -3.58 -5.38 -4.99
CA ASP A 122 -3.67 -5.06 -6.42
C ASP A 122 -2.30 -4.58 -6.94
N PRO A 123 -1.77 -5.15 -8.04
CA PRO A 123 -0.45 -4.79 -8.59
C PRO A 123 -0.28 -3.31 -8.91
N ALA A 124 -1.37 -2.59 -9.18
CA ALA A 124 -1.36 -1.16 -9.49
C ALA A 124 -1.71 -0.24 -8.30
N ALA A 125 -1.96 -0.83 -7.11
CA ALA A 125 -2.23 -0.06 -5.90
C ALA A 125 -1.01 0.74 -5.45
N CYS A 126 -1.23 1.93 -4.89
CA CYS A 126 -0.14 2.83 -4.49
C CYS A 126 0.50 2.44 -3.15
N TYR A 127 -0.30 2.07 -2.14
CA TYR A 127 0.21 1.80 -0.79
C TYR A 127 1.25 0.70 -0.68
N PRO A 128 1.20 -0.41 -1.47
CA PRO A 128 2.27 -1.41 -1.42
C PRO A 128 3.66 -0.82 -1.64
N ALA A 129 3.81 0.14 -2.59
CA ALA A 129 5.08 0.82 -2.79
C ALA A 129 5.47 1.72 -1.60
N GLY A 130 4.50 2.41 -0.96
CA GLY A 130 4.76 3.22 0.22
C GLY A 130 5.20 2.38 1.42
N VAL A 131 4.52 1.25 1.66
CA VAL A 131 4.82 0.32 2.75
C VAL A 131 6.19 -0.33 2.57
N LEU A 132 6.49 -0.85 1.37
CA LEU A 132 7.82 -1.36 1.02
C LEU A 132 8.89 -0.27 1.07
N GLY A 133 8.60 0.88 0.48
CA GLY A 133 9.54 2.00 0.38
C GLY A 133 9.91 2.59 1.72
N LEU A 134 9.04 2.56 2.71
CA LEU A 134 9.32 3.02 4.07
C LEU A 134 9.87 1.91 4.98
N GLY A 135 9.83 0.64 4.55
CA GLY A 135 10.21 -0.50 5.41
C GLY A 135 9.26 -0.62 6.60
N ALA A 136 7.97 -0.48 6.34
CA ALA A 136 6.93 -0.53 7.36
C ALA A 136 6.72 -1.94 7.92
N SER A 137 6.03 -2.04 9.05
CA SER A 137 5.52 -3.28 9.61
C SER A 137 4.00 -3.30 9.52
N ILE A 138 3.44 -4.41 9.09
CA ILE A 138 2.00 -4.65 9.03
C ILE A 138 1.61 -5.48 10.24
N THR A 139 0.81 -4.92 11.13
CA THR A 139 0.30 -5.62 12.30
C THR A 139 -1.06 -6.21 11.99
N THR A 140 -1.24 -7.47 12.35
CA THR A 140 -2.50 -8.19 12.24
C THR A 140 -3.10 -8.48 13.63
N ASP A 141 -4.22 -9.14 13.68
CA ASP A 141 -4.80 -9.67 14.92
C ASP A 141 -3.95 -10.78 15.55
N ARG A 142 -2.95 -11.34 14.82
CA ARG A 142 -2.14 -12.50 15.24
C ARG A 142 -0.65 -12.19 15.36
N ARG A 143 -0.09 -11.30 14.52
CA ARG A 143 1.36 -11.09 14.42
C ARG A 143 1.72 -9.76 13.74
N SER A 144 3.00 -9.44 13.72
CA SER A 144 3.56 -8.36 12.92
C SER A 144 4.38 -8.95 11.77
N ILE A 145 4.19 -8.43 10.56
CA ILE A 145 4.83 -8.89 9.33
C ILE A 145 5.62 -7.72 8.73
N ALA A 146 6.89 -7.93 8.43
CA ALA A 146 7.67 -6.90 7.75
C ALA A 146 7.14 -6.68 6.32
N ALA A 147 7.21 -5.44 5.82
CA ALA A 147 6.77 -5.11 4.47
C ALA A 147 7.44 -5.97 3.39
N ASP A 148 8.73 -6.29 3.58
CA ASP A 148 9.51 -7.12 2.64
C ASP A 148 8.98 -8.56 2.52
N ASP A 149 8.25 -9.03 3.53
CA ASP A 149 7.71 -10.40 3.60
C ASP A 149 6.21 -10.47 3.34
N PHE A 150 5.54 -9.32 3.17
CA PHE A 150 4.08 -9.27 3.11
C PHE A 150 3.51 -9.57 1.73
N PHE A 151 4.06 -9.01 0.66
CA PHE A 151 3.57 -9.15 -0.71
C PHE A 151 4.18 -10.39 -1.37
N LYS A 152 3.36 -11.38 -1.75
CA LYS A 152 3.83 -12.68 -2.24
C LYS A 152 3.62 -12.89 -3.74
N GLY A 153 2.54 -12.36 -4.30
CA GLY A 153 2.17 -12.56 -5.69
C GLY A 153 1.03 -11.67 -6.14
N LEU A 154 0.46 -11.98 -7.29
CA LEU A 154 -0.70 -11.29 -7.84
C LEU A 154 -1.93 -11.54 -6.96
N TYR A 155 -2.44 -10.49 -6.29
CA TYR A 155 -3.52 -10.58 -5.29
C TYR A 155 -3.21 -11.56 -4.14
N GLU A 156 -1.93 -11.80 -3.86
CA GLU A 156 -1.47 -12.74 -2.84
C GLU A 156 -0.60 -12.02 -1.81
N THR A 157 -0.90 -12.24 -0.54
CA THR A 157 -0.18 -11.69 0.61
C THR A 157 0.26 -12.80 1.57
N ALA A 158 1.01 -12.44 2.59
CA ALA A 158 1.39 -13.35 3.67
C ALA A 158 0.28 -13.57 4.71
N LEU A 159 -0.90 -12.97 4.53
CA LEU A 159 -2.03 -13.19 5.44
C LEU A 159 -2.50 -14.65 5.38
N GLU A 160 -2.74 -15.22 6.53
CA GLU A 160 -3.38 -16.52 6.67
C GLU A 160 -4.90 -16.40 6.51
N PRO A 161 -5.62 -17.48 6.22
CA PRO A 161 -7.09 -17.46 6.17
C PRO A 161 -7.68 -16.85 7.44
N GLY A 162 -8.55 -15.85 7.26
CA GLY A 162 -9.18 -15.12 8.35
C GLY A 162 -8.29 -14.14 9.12
N GLU A 163 -7.00 -14.00 8.78
CA GLU A 163 -6.10 -13.03 9.43
C GLU A 163 -6.47 -11.59 9.02
N LEU A 164 -6.59 -10.70 10.00
CA LEU A 164 -7.06 -9.33 9.81
C LEU A 164 -5.96 -8.31 10.07
N ILE A 165 -5.66 -7.44 9.09
CA ILE A 165 -4.77 -6.29 9.32
C ILE A 165 -5.43 -5.31 10.29
N THR A 166 -4.71 -4.95 11.36
CA THR A 166 -5.18 -4.00 12.38
C THR A 166 -4.56 -2.62 12.24
N GLU A 167 -3.26 -2.55 11.96
CA GLU A 167 -2.54 -1.29 11.75
C GLU A 167 -1.31 -1.48 10.86
N VAL A 168 -0.74 -0.37 10.40
CA VAL A 168 0.56 -0.31 9.74
C VAL A 168 1.44 0.71 10.46
N ILE A 169 2.67 0.30 10.78
CA ILE A 169 3.65 1.09 11.50
C ILE A 169 4.73 1.54 10.52
N PHE A 170 4.83 2.85 10.31
CA PHE A 170 5.77 3.46 9.37
C PHE A 170 6.94 4.09 10.13
N PRO A 171 8.19 3.62 9.94
CA PRO A 171 9.37 4.35 10.39
C PRO A 171 9.41 5.73 9.75
N ILE A 172 9.76 6.76 10.50
CA ILE A 172 9.88 8.12 9.97
C ILE A 172 11.19 8.22 9.19
N PRO A 173 11.15 8.51 7.87
CA PRO A 173 12.34 8.63 7.05
C PRO A 173 13.01 10.01 7.24
N GLU A 174 14.30 10.09 6.94
CA GLU A 174 15.03 11.36 6.81
C GLU A 174 14.62 12.08 5.52
N LYS A 175 14.45 11.32 4.44
CA LYS A 175 14.03 11.77 3.11
C LYS A 175 13.09 10.75 2.51
N ALA A 176 12.03 11.23 1.86
CA ALA A 176 11.15 10.37 1.07
C ALA A 176 10.44 11.16 -0.01
N ALA A 177 10.17 10.51 -1.15
CA ALA A 177 9.34 11.06 -2.21
C ALA A 177 8.55 9.97 -2.93
N TRP A 178 7.42 10.36 -3.47
CA TRP A 178 6.53 9.53 -4.27
C TRP A 178 6.31 10.12 -5.64
N MET A 179 6.53 9.33 -6.67
CA MET A 179 6.23 9.67 -8.07
C MET A 179 5.37 8.59 -8.70
N LYS A 180 4.38 9.02 -9.49
CA LYS A 180 3.43 8.13 -10.14
C LYS A 180 3.19 8.57 -11.57
N PHE A 181 3.37 7.63 -12.51
CA PHE A 181 2.85 7.74 -13.87
C PHE A 181 1.50 7.03 -13.91
N LYS A 182 0.42 7.82 -13.89
CA LYS A 182 -0.94 7.31 -13.75
C LYS A 182 -1.58 6.99 -15.09
N GLN A 183 -2.43 5.96 -15.11
CA GLN A 183 -3.36 5.71 -16.17
C GLN A 183 -4.41 6.84 -16.19
N PRO A 184 -4.60 7.57 -17.31
CA PRO A 184 -5.47 8.74 -17.34
C PRO A 184 -6.93 8.44 -16.96
N ALA A 185 -7.48 7.31 -17.39
CA ALA A 185 -8.87 6.95 -17.15
C ALA A 185 -9.11 6.47 -15.72
N SER A 186 -8.36 5.47 -15.26
CA SER A 186 -8.58 4.80 -13.98
C SER A 186 -7.82 5.44 -12.81
N ARG A 187 -6.79 6.25 -13.11
CA ARG A 187 -5.84 6.83 -12.16
C ARG A 187 -5.01 5.80 -11.40
N PHE A 188 -5.07 4.52 -11.74
CA PHE A 188 -4.15 3.51 -11.23
C PHE A 188 -2.71 3.80 -11.66
N SER A 189 -1.75 3.25 -10.92
CA SER A 189 -0.33 3.39 -11.28
C SER A 189 -0.01 2.51 -12.49
N MET A 190 0.31 3.10 -13.64
CA MET A 190 1.01 2.36 -14.69
C MET A 190 2.40 1.99 -14.19
N VAL A 191 3.10 2.95 -13.57
CA VAL A 191 4.28 2.76 -12.74
C VAL A 191 4.24 3.80 -11.62
N GLY A 192 4.46 3.36 -10.39
CA GLY A 192 4.65 4.23 -9.23
C GLY A 192 5.97 3.89 -8.53
N VAL A 193 6.72 4.89 -8.10
CA VAL A 193 8.00 4.71 -7.42
C VAL A 193 8.02 5.51 -6.13
N PHE A 194 8.28 4.82 -5.02
CA PHE A 194 8.51 5.42 -3.72
C PHE A 194 9.98 5.28 -3.36
N VAL A 195 10.65 6.39 -3.11
CA VAL A 195 12.04 6.41 -2.65
C VAL A 195 12.11 6.90 -1.21
N SER A 196 12.97 6.31 -0.40
CA SER A 196 13.28 6.80 0.93
C SER A 196 14.71 6.56 1.35
N LYS A 197 15.17 7.37 2.30
CA LYS A 197 16.38 7.17 3.09
C LYS A 197 16.02 7.39 4.55
N GLY A 198 16.41 6.47 5.43
CA GLY A 198 16.09 6.55 6.85
C GLY A 198 16.50 5.30 7.63
N PRO A 199 15.83 5.00 8.75
CA PRO A 199 16.20 3.89 9.63
C PRO A 199 16.21 2.52 8.97
N ALA A 200 15.42 2.34 7.89
CA ALA A 200 15.37 1.11 7.11
C ALA A 200 16.41 1.07 5.95
N GLY A 201 17.38 2.00 5.95
CA GLY A 201 18.34 2.20 4.86
C GLY A 201 17.75 2.95 3.67
N VAL A 202 18.44 2.88 2.53
CA VAL A 202 17.90 3.38 1.25
C VAL A 202 16.95 2.35 0.66
N ARG A 203 15.77 2.81 0.27
CA ARG A 203 14.73 1.96 -0.33
C ARG A 203 14.12 2.61 -1.56
N VAL A 204 13.92 1.80 -2.60
CA VAL A 204 13.24 2.18 -3.84
C VAL A 204 12.21 1.11 -4.14
N ALA A 205 10.97 1.40 -3.87
CA ALA A 205 9.86 0.47 -4.08
C ALA A 205 9.02 0.88 -5.31
N VAL A 206 8.62 -0.12 -6.07
CA VAL A 206 7.91 0.04 -7.34
C VAL A 206 6.57 -0.67 -7.27
N THR A 207 5.52 -0.02 -7.78
CA THR A 207 4.21 -0.62 -8.02
C THR A 207 3.76 -0.38 -9.46
N GLY A 208 2.78 -1.11 -9.94
CA GLY A 208 2.22 -1.00 -11.28
C GLY A 208 3.02 -1.72 -12.37
N ALA A 209 4.32 -1.87 -12.18
CA ALA A 209 5.20 -2.41 -13.20
C ALA A 209 5.31 -3.95 -13.22
N GLY A 210 5.09 -4.61 -12.09
CA GLY A 210 5.19 -6.06 -11.95
C GLY A 210 3.89 -6.69 -11.45
N HIS A 211 3.89 -7.98 -11.21
CA HIS A 211 2.73 -8.72 -10.70
C HIS A 211 2.32 -8.32 -9.26
N PHE A 212 3.24 -7.75 -8.51
CA PHE A 212 3.04 -7.12 -7.19
C PHE A 212 4.13 -6.07 -6.96
N ALA A 213 4.02 -5.30 -5.89
CA ALA A 213 5.02 -4.28 -5.58
C ALA A 213 6.35 -4.92 -5.17
N PHE A 214 7.45 -4.36 -5.65
CA PHE A 214 8.80 -4.89 -5.43
C PHE A 214 9.84 -3.80 -5.19
N ARG A 215 11.00 -4.19 -4.69
CA ARG A 215 12.14 -3.28 -4.46
C ARG A 215 13.10 -3.29 -5.64
N ALA A 216 13.44 -2.10 -6.16
CA ALA A 216 14.40 -1.91 -7.24
C ALA A 216 15.84 -1.84 -6.67
N ARG A 217 16.40 -3.01 -6.30
CA ARG A 217 17.68 -3.15 -5.58
C ARG A 217 18.86 -2.47 -6.27
N ALA A 218 18.89 -2.47 -7.60
CA ALA A 218 19.96 -1.78 -8.35
C ALA A 218 19.95 -0.27 -8.13
N LEU A 219 18.76 0.36 -8.07
CA LEU A 219 18.61 1.78 -7.76
C LEU A 219 18.93 2.06 -6.28
N GLU A 220 18.55 1.17 -5.36
CA GLU A 220 18.92 1.30 -3.94
C GLU A 220 20.43 1.32 -3.77
N ALA A 221 21.15 0.36 -4.38
CA ALA A 221 22.60 0.28 -4.31
C ALA A 221 23.31 1.52 -4.91
N ALA A 222 22.76 2.11 -5.97
CA ALA A 222 23.28 3.33 -6.55
C ALA A 222 23.05 4.55 -5.63
N LEU A 223 21.85 4.68 -5.06
CA LEU A 223 21.47 5.77 -4.17
C LEU A 223 22.11 5.66 -2.78
N GLU A 224 22.46 4.46 -2.32
CA GLU A 224 23.22 4.27 -1.08
C GLU A 224 24.61 4.85 -1.20
N LYS A 225 25.27 4.71 -2.36
CA LYS A 225 26.58 5.31 -2.60
C LYS A 225 26.53 6.83 -2.62
N GLN A 226 25.52 7.38 -3.29
CA GLN A 226 25.30 8.81 -3.39
C GLN A 226 23.81 9.11 -3.60
N TRP A 227 23.19 9.80 -2.63
CA TRP A 227 21.82 10.25 -2.75
C TRP A 227 21.70 11.46 -3.67
N SER A 228 21.64 11.21 -4.98
CA SER A 228 21.49 12.25 -5.99
C SER A 228 20.67 11.74 -7.19
N PRO A 229 19.96 12.62 -7.91
CA PRO A 229 19.25 12.23 -9.13
C PRO A 229 20.17 11.60 -10.19
N ALA A 230 21.40 12.07 -10.29
CA ALA A 230 22.39 11.55 -11.24
C ALA A 230 22.78 10.09 -10.95
N SER A 231 22.69 9.64 -9.70
CA SER A 231 22.97 8.24 -9.35
C SER A 231 21.97 7.25 -9.95
N CYS A 232 20.82 7.71 -10.41
CA CYS A 232 19.87 6.86 -11.13
C CYS A 232 20.24 6.70 -12.63
N ASP A 233 21.11 7.57 -13.17
CA ASP A 233 21.49 7.52 -14.58
C ASP A 233 22.29 6.25 -14.86
N GLY A 234 21.96 5.57 -15.97
CA GLY A 234 22.62 4.33 -16.36
C GLY A 234 22.22 3.09 -15.56
N VAL A 235 21.40 3.21 -14.51
CA VAL A 235 20.86 2.03 -13.80
C VAL A 235 19.80 1.36 -14.66
N ALA A 236 20.15 0.21 -15.22
CA ALA A 236 19.22 -0.58 -16.03
C ALA A 236 18.27 -1.42 -15.15
N ILE A 237 17.00 -1.36 -15.46
CA ILE A 237 15.97 -2.27 -14.92
C ILE A 237 15.64 -3.29 -16.01
N ALA A 238 15.79 -4.58 -15.70
CA ALA A 238 15.45 -5.64 -16.64
C ALA A 238 13.94 -5.64 -16.93
N PRO A 239 13.51 -5.69 -18.20
CA PRO A 239 12.09 -5.82 -18.54
C PRO A 239 11.49 -7.18 -18.19
N ALA A 240 12.33 -8.20 -18.01
CA ALA A 240 11.88 -9.56 -17.66
C ALA A 240 11.11 -9.54 -16.32
N GLY A 241 9.93 -10.15 -16.31
CA GLY A 241 9.03 -10.18 -15.14
C GLY A 241 8.19 -8.92 -14.93
N LEU A 242 8.34 -7.90 -15.80
CA LEU A 242 7.45 -6.75 -15.78
C LEU A 242 6.21 -6.98 -16.66
N ASN A 243 5.12 -6.32 -16.29
CA ASN A 243 3.86 -6.39 -17.01
C ASN A 243 3.97 -5.75 -18.41
N ALA A 244 3.27 -6.35 -19.38
CA ALA A 244 3.05 -5.78 -20.70
C ALA A 244 1.57 -5.88 -21.04
N ASP A 245 0.98 -4.78 -21.51
CA ASP A 245 -0.42 -4.68 -21.87
C ASP A 245 -0.62 -3.67 -23.03
N ILE A 246 -1.88 -3.37 -23.37
CA ILE A 246 -2.22 -2.39 -24.40
C ILE A 246 -1.76 -0.94 -24.08
N HIS A 247 -1.39 -0.65 -22.82
CA HIS A 247 -1.03 0.69 -22.37
C HIS A 247 0.47 0.89 -22.33
N ALA A 248 1.25 -0.16 -22.03
CA ALA A 248 2.70 -0.04 -21.91
C ALA A 248 3.41 -1.39 -22.06
N SER A 249 4.49 -1.42 -22.84
CA SER A 249 5.38 -2.57 -22.88
C SER A 249 6.20 -2.70 -21.60
N ALA A 250 6.72 -3.90 -21.33
CA ALA A 250 7.65 -4.15 -20.22
C ALA A 250 8.90 -3.26 -20.29
N ALA A 251 9.44 -3.03 -21.48
CA ALA A 251 10.58 -2.14 -21.69
C ALA A 251 10.25 -0.69 -21.32
N TYR A 252 9.07 -0.20 -21.68
CA TYR A 252 8.63 1.15 -21.30
C TYR A 252 8.43 1.28 -19.78
N ARG A 253 7.83 0.27 -19.13
CA ARG A 253 7.70 0.26 -17.66
C ARG A 253 9.06 0.24 -16.97
N ALA A 254 10.03 -0.54 -17.47
CA ALA A 254 11.40 -0.56 -16.97
C ALA A 254 12.06 0.82 -17.06
N HIS A 255 11.93 1.49 -18.20
CA HIS A 255 12.42 2.87 -18.41
C HIS A 255 11.75 3.85 -17.44
N LEU A 256 10.44 3.78 -17.28
CA LEU A 256 9.70 4.65 -16.36
C LEU A 256 10.15 4.50 -14.90
N ILE A 257 10.52 3.30 -14.45
CA ILE A 257 11.02 3.08 -13.07
C ILE A 257 12.23 3.98 -12.80
N THR A 258 13.23 3.95 -13.69
CA THR A 258 14.45 4.78 -13.54
C THR A 258 14.14 6.27 -13.61
N VAL A 259 13.29 6.70 -14.57
CA VAL A 259 12.89 8.10 -14.72
C VAL A 259 12.15 8.61 -13.49
N LEU A 260 11.19 7.83 -12.96
CA LEU A 260 10.42 8.23 -11.79
C LEU A 260 11.26 8.20 -10.51
N ALA A 261 12.18 7.24 -10.34
CA ALA A 261 13.12 7.24 -9.24
C ALA A 261 14.02 8.51 -9.26
N LYS A 262 14.58 8.86 -10.40
CA LYS A 262 15.37 10.10 -10.59
C LYS A 262 14.56 11.34 -10.20
N ARG A 263 13.31 11.46 -10.68
CA ARG A 263 12.41 12.59 -10.36
C ARG A 263 12.03 12.61 -8.87
N ALA A 264 11.81 11.45 -8.27
CA ALA A 264 11.49 11.35 -6.86
C ALA A 264 12.68 11.80 -6.00
N VAL A 265 13.89 11.35 -6.28
CA VAL A 265 15.11 11.80 -5.58
C VAL A 265 15.29 13.30 -5.71
N ALA A 266 15.07 13.89 -6.91
CA ALA A 266 15.17 15.32 -7.12
C ALA A 266 14.23 16.18 -6.26
N GLN A 267 13.11 15.61 -5.78
CA GLN A 267 12.19 16.29 -4.84
C GLN A 267 12.69 16.33 -3.39
N THR A 268 13.77 15.62 -3.08
CA THR A 268 14.29 15.46 -1.70
C THR A 268 15.66 16.09 -1.50
N VAL A 269 16.25 16.67 -2.52
CA VAL A 269 17.58 17.36 -2.50
C VAL A 269 17.40 18.84 -2.22
#